data_2f7aea6e837ee597cb047df0a7cdcedd
#
_entry.id   2f7aea6e837ee597cb047df0a7cdcedd
#
_cell.length_a   1.000
_cell.length_b   1.000
_cell.length_c   1.000
_cell.angle_alpha   90.00
_cell.angle_beta   90.00
_cell.angle_gamma   90.00
#
_symmetry.space_group_name_H-M   'P 1'
#
loop_
_entity.id
_entity.type
_entity.pdbx_description
1 polymer ?
#
loop_
_entity_poly.entity_id
_entity_poly.type
_entity_poly.pdbx_seq_one_letter_code
_entity_poly.pdbx_strand_id
1 'polypeptide(L)'
;MLLTLTMFALAVDPAPLIDDALTAWNVPGVAVVIVDGERTLYLAGHGLREAGKPERITAETVFPLASCTKAFTTAVLASLVDEKKLAWDDPVRKHLRDFHLSDPHADADVRIDDLVAHRTGVAPHDLLWYRAAWDQDEMIRRLAFLPLDKPFRTAMQYQSVMFMAAGKAASNAAGKPWADLMTERLLTPLEMKNATLTTLKLPTDCAMPHTEFDGKLTAGEWYAMKVPDPAGSLNCSASDLAPWLRLQLNDGKHGGRQLISAANLAHTRRPHVVIPVDEGTRKNHPFTKQMSYGMGWVIQDYRGELLVSHGGVIDGFRAHITLIPEKKFALAILSNREQTRMNQALSNMLVDQFLEAPKYDWNKHYGDIVSAEAFAARQSRVQAERQRRQGTSPTLALADYVGEYTHPAYGAATVSLKDGSLTLSWSTFTGSLKHWQDDVFRANDEELGRTPVIFHVEQGKSAALTAVGTRFVRK
;
A
#
# COMPACT_ATOMS: atom_id res chain seq x y z
N MET A 1 18.01 -26.51 33.72
CA MET A 1 17.03 -26.93 32.73
C MET A 1 17.56 -26.50 31.35
N LEU A 2 18.23 -27.41 30.63
CA LEU A 2 18.76 -27.14 29.29
C LEU A 2 17.56 -26.90 28.35
N LEU A 3 17.38 -25.66 27.88
CA LEU A 3 16.55 -25.41 26.70
C LEU A 3 17.30 -26.03 25.49
N THR A 4 16.81 -27.13 25.00
CA THR A 4 17.16 -27.64 23.67
C THR A 4 16.65 -26.62 22.67
N LEU A 5 17.54 -25.80 22.12
CA LEU A 5 17.28 -25.00 20.92
C LEU A 5 17.02 -26.00 19.80
N THR A 6 15.75 -26.22 19.46
CA THR A 6 15.37 -26.99 18.27
C THR A 6 15.79 -26.16 17.07
N MET A 7 16.87 -26.54 16.40
CA MET A 7 17.29 -25.96 15.13
C MET A 7 16.24 -26.33 14.08
N PHE A 8 15.36 -25.42 13.76
CA PHE A 8 14.45 -25.54 12.61
C PHE A 8 15.27 -25.32 11.33
N ALA A 9 15.65 -26.41 10.66
CA ALA A 9 15.98 -26.36 9.25
C ALA A 9 14.64 -26.33 8.48
N LEU A 10 14.55 -25.62 7.37
CA LEU A 10 13.48 -25.87 6.42
C LEU A 10 13.59 -27.34 6.01
N ALA A 11 12.62 -28.15 6.41
CA ALA A 11 12.65 -29.61 6.17
C ALA A 11 12.58 -29.96 4.67
N VAL A 12 12.14 -28.98 3.84
CA VAL A 12 11.96 -29.12 2.38
C VAL A 12 12.41 -27.82 1.68
N ASP A 13 13.09 -27.96 0.56
CA ASP A 13 13.48 -26.85 -0.31
C ASP A 13 12.23 -26.07 -0.78
N PRO A 14 12.15 -24.73 -0.59
CA PRO A 14 11.02 -23.93 -1.04
C PRO A 14 11.01 -23.65 -2.54
N ALA A 15 12.11 -23.88 -3.27
CA ALA A 15 12.23 -23.55 -4.69
C ALA A 15 11.11 -24.13 -5.57
N PRO A 16 10.71 -25.41 -5.43
CA PRO A 16 9.60 -25.95 -6.22
C PRO A 16 8.27 -25.23 -5.99
N LEU A 17 7.95 -24.84 -4.74
CA LEU A 17 6.73 -24.06 -4.44
C LEU A 17 6.75 -22.67 -5.07
N ILE A 18 7.93 -22.05 -5.13
CA ILE A 18 8.12 -20.73 -5.71
C ILE A 18 7.92 -20.81 -7.24
N ASP A 19 8.52 -21.78 -7.91
CA ASP A 19 8.43 -21.96 -9.35
C ASP A 19 7.00 -22.34 -9.78
N ASP A 20 6.32 -23.19 -9.01
CA ASP A 20 4.90 -23.51 -9.21
C ASP A 20 4.02 -22.26 -9.08
N ALA A 21 4.28 -21.38 -8.09
CA ALA A 21 3.55 -20.14 -7.90
C ALA A 21 3.79 -19.16 -9.06
N LEU A 22 5.03 -18.97 -9.51
CA LEU A 22 5.35 -18.13 -10.68
C LEU A 22 4.54 -18.58 -11.90
N THR A 23 4.52 -19.89 -12.15
CA THR A 23 3.80 -20.50 -13.29
C THR A 23 2.29 -20.31 -13.14
N ALA A 24 1.72 -20.65 -11.97
CA ALA A 24 0.28 -20.56 -11.72
C ALA A 24 -0.27 -19.14 -11.86
N TRP A 25 0.54 -18.12 -11.52
CA TRP A 25 0.14 -16.73 -11.54
C TRP A 25 0.70 -15.94 -12.73
N ASN A 26 1.44 -16.56 -13.64
CA ASN A 26 2.11 -15.89 -14.78
C ASN A 26 2.89 -14.66 -14.32
N VAL A 27 3.65 -14.76 -13.20
CA VAL A 27 4.51 -13.68 -12.69
C VAL A 27 5.89 -13.83 -13.30
N PRO A 28 6.46 -12.77 -13.92
CA PRO A 28 7.77 -12.88 -14.58
C PRO A 28 8.91 -13.23 -13.63
N GLY A 29 8.90 -12.65 -12.42
CA GLY A 29 9.96 -12.90 -11.47
C GLY A 29 9.63 -12.55 -10.03
N VAL A 30 10.33 -13.19 -9.11
CA VAL A 30 10.17 -13.03 -7.65
C VAL A 30 11.53 -13.17 -6.96
N ALA A 31 11.74 -12.39 -5.90
CA ALA A 31 12.81 -12.61 -4.93
C ALA A 31 12.19 -13.00 -3.59
N VAL A 32 12.75 -14.02 -2.94
CA VAL A 32 12.25 -14.58 -1.68
C VAL A 32 13.39 -14.67 -0.68
N VAL A 33 13.13 -14.23 0.55
CA VAL A 33 13.99 -14.44 1.71
C VAL A 33 13.18 -15.08 2.83
N ILE A 34 13.77 -16.09 3.49
CA ILE A 34 13.22 -16.74 4.68
C ILE A 34 14.32 -16.75 5.74
N VAL A 35 13.98 -16.34 6.95
CA VAL A 35 14.92 -16.28 8.07
C VAL A 35 14.33 -16.92 9.33
N ASP A 36 15.19 -17.43 10.18
CA ASP A 36 14.92 -17.60 11.61
C ASP A 36 15.54 -16.45 12.42
N GLY A 37 15.46 -16.51 13.74
CA GLY A 37 16.04 -15.48 14.61
C GLY A 37 17.57 -15.32 14.46
N GLU A 38 18.28 -16.28 13.92
CA GLU A 38 19.75 -16.30 13.88
C GLU A 38 20.32 -16.20 12.46
N ARG A 39 19.69 -16.89 11.49
CA ARG A 39 20.25 -17.07 10.16
C ARG A 39 19.23 -16.91 9.03
N THR A 40 19.74 -16.78 7.84
CA THR A 40 18.96 -16.87 6.61
C THR A 40 18.81 -18.35 6.24
N LEU A 41 17.56 -18.81 6.16
CA LEU A 41 17.21 -20.20 5.82
C LEU A 41 17.10 -20.38 4.30
N TYR A 42 16.63 -19.34 3.61
CA TYR A 42 16.52 -19.30 2.16
C TYR A 42 16.67 -17.87 1.65
N LEU A 43 17.37 -17.71 0.52
CA LEU A 43 17.54 -16.42 -0.13
C LEU A 43 17.83 -16.64 -1.62
N ALA A 44 16.87 -16.37 -2.49
CA ALA A 44 17.03 -16.55 -3.93
C ALA A 44 16.08 -15.65 -4.73
N GLY A 45 16.48 -15.39 -5.99
CA GLY A 45 15.64 -14.85 -7.03
C GLY A 45 15.23 -15.94 -8.02
N HIS A 46 14.00 -15.90 -8.53
CA HIS A 46 13.45 -16.78 -9.54
C HIS A 46 12.85 -15.97 -10.69
N GLY A 47 12.91 -16.51 -11.90
CA GLY A 47 12.34 -15.89 -13.08
C GLY A 47 13.17 -14.71 -13.61
N LEU A 48 12.51 -13.74 -14.21
CA LEU A 48 13.10 -12.69 -15.03
C LEU A 48 12.83 -11.29 -14.47
N ARG A 49 13.78 -10.38 -14.60
CA ARG A 49 13.59 -8.96 -14.24
C ARG A 49 12.55 -8.29 -15.14
N GLU A 50 12.53 -8.70 -16.41
CA GLU A 50 11.56 -8.22 -17.40
C GLU A 50 11.14 -9.40 -18.30
N ALA A 51 9.85 -9.57 -18.52
CA ALA A 51 9.32 -10.61 -19.38
C ALA A 51 9.86 -10.45 -20.82
N GLY A 52 10.37 -11.56 -21.37
CA GLY A 52 10.95 -11.58 -22.72
C GLY A 52 12.41 -11.11 -22.81
N LYS A 53 13.05 -10.71 -21.70
CA LYS A 53 14.46 -10.40 -21.63
C LYS A 53 15.25 -11.47 -20.84
N PRO A 54 16.55 -11.63 -21.07
CA PRO A 54 17.33 -12.73 -20.47
C PRO A 54 17.74 -12.49 -19.01
N GLU A 55 17.70 -11.25 -18.52
CA GLU A 55 18.18 -10.88 -17.21
C GLU A 55 17.33 -11.49 -16.10
N ARG A 56 17.99 -12.24 -15.23
CA ARG A 56 17.34 -12.97 -14.14
C ARG A 56 17.15 -12.10 -12.90
N ILE A 57 16.12 -12.39 -12.12
CA ILE A 57 16.02 -11.96 -10.73
C ILE A 57 17.10 -12.65 -9.91
N THR A 58 17.77 -11.90 -9.07
CA THR A 58 18.74 -12.36 -8.07
C THR A 58 18.29 -11.99 -6.66
N ALA A 59 19.00 -12.45 -5.64
CA ALA A 59 18.77 -12.01 -4.26
C ALA A 59 19.01 -10.50 -4.06
N GLU A 60 19.83 -9.89 -4.92
CA GLU A 60 20.24 -8.49 -4.88
C GLU A 60 19.35 -7.59 -5.74
N THR A 61 18.49 -8.16 -6.59
CA THR A 61 17.60 -7.39 -7.45
C THR A 61 16.66 -6.52 -6.60
N VAL A 62 16.63 -5.22 -6.89
CA VAL A 62 15.84 -4.23 -6.15
C VAL A 62 14.39 -4.18 -6.64
N PHE A 63 13.48 -4.12 -5.68
CA PHE A 63 12.04 -3.95 -5.86
C PHE A 63 11.51 -2.83 -4.96
N PRO A 64 10.41 -2.16 -5.30
CA PRO A 64 9.72 -1.28 -4.39
C PRO A 64 8.99 -2.09 -3.31
N LEU A 65 9.12 -1.69 -2.06
CA LEU A 65 8.37 -2.27 -0.95
C LEU A 65 6.96 -1.71 -0.85
N ALA A 66 6.71 -0.57 -1.49
CA ALA A 66 5.44 0.14 -1.35
C ALA A 66 5.00 0.21 0.11
N SER A 67 3.76 -0.17 0.43
CA SER A 67 3.22 -0.06 1.79
C SER A 67 3.94 -0.88 2.87
N CYS A 68 4.80 -1.84 2.53
CA CYS A 68 5.66 -2.47 3.53
C CYS A 68 6.65 -1.48 4.17
N THR A 69 6.91 -0.31 3.54
CA THR A 69 7.65 0.83 4.12
C THR A 69 7.05 1.30 5.44
N LYS A 70 5.73 1.17 5.63
CA LYS A 70 5.02 1.62 6.84
C LYS A 70 5.58 0.99 8.11
N ALA A 71 5.95 -0.27 8.07
CA ALA A 71 6.58 -0.97 9.19
C ALA A 71 7.96 -0.40 9.56
N PHE A 72 8.72 0.05 8.57
CA PHE A 72 9.99 0.75 8.78
C PHE A 72 9.78 2.14 9.35
N THR A 73 8.78 2.88 8.87
CA THR A 73 8.42 4.19 9.42
C THR A 73 8.04 4.08 10.90
N THR A 74 7.25 3.09 11.28
CA THR A 74 6.91 2.88 12.70
C THR A 74 8.11 2.45 13.53
N ALA A 75 9.06 1.73 12.96
CA ALA A 75 10.33 1.41 13.63
C ALA A 75 11.20 2.65 13.86
N VAL A 76 11.23 3.60 12.91
CA VAL A 76 11.87 4.91 13.12
C VAL A 76 11.18 5.67 14.23
N LEU A 77 9.84 5.75 14.25
CA LEU A 77 9.08 6.37 15.35
C LEU A 77 9.39 5.69 16.68
N ALA A 78 9.40 4.36 16.75
CA ALA A 78 9.72 3.59 17.94
C ALA A 78 11.11 3.96 18.52
N SER A 79 12.11 4.13 17.64
CA SER A 79 13.45 4.56 18.06
C SER A 79 13.46 5.98 18.63
N LEU A 80 12.60 6.89 18.13
CA LEU A 80 12.46 8.24 18.67
C LEU A 80 11.71 8.25 20.00
N VAL A 81 10.77 7.31 20.20
CA VAL A 81 10.10 7.09 21.49
C VAL A 81 11.11 6.58 22.53
N ASP A 82 12.00 5.66 22.17
CA ASP A 82 13.09 5.19 23.02
C ASP A 82 14.00 6.36 23.49
N GLU A 83 14.24 7.32 22.61
CA GLU A 83 15.02 8.54 22.89
C GLU A 83 14.21 9.64 23.60
N LYS A 84 12.93 9.42 23.86
CA LYS A 84 12.00 10.42 24.46
C LYS A 84 11.87 11.71 23.63
N LYS A 85 12.14 11.65 22.33
CA LYS A 85 11.93 12.77 21.39
C LYS A 85 10.48 12.88 20.92
N LEU A 86 9.76 11.76 21.01
CA LEU A 86 8.37 11.61 20.65
C LEU A 86 7.73 10.62 21.62
N ALA A 87 6.43 10.73 21.88
CA ALA A 87 5.63 9.71 22.56
C ALA A 87 4.50 9.23 21.65
N TRP A 88 4.09 7.96 21.78
CA TRP A 88 2.99 7.40 20.97
C TRP A 88 1.68 8.15 21.18
N ASP A 89 1.44 8.62 22.41
CA ASP A 89 0.26 9.37 22.81
C ASP A 89 0.42 10.90 22.70
N ASP A 90 1.51 11.39 22.13
CA ASP A 90 1.66 12.83 21.86
C ASP A 90 0.53 13.29 20.92
N PRO A 91 -0.14 14.41 21.23
CA PRO A 91 -1.01 15.08 20.26
C PRO A 91 -0.23 15.38 18.98
N VAL A 92 -0.82 15.09 17.81
CA VAL A 92 -0.13 15.30 16.51
C VAL A 92 0.35 16.74 16.38
N ARG A 93 -0.45 17.73 16.81
CA ARG A 93 -0.11 19.16 16.74
C ARG A 93 1.07 19.61 17.63
N LYS A 94 1.50 18.79 18.56
CA LYS A 94 2.78 19.02 19.27
C LYS A 94 3.96 19.03 18.29
N HIS A 95 3.89 18.20 17.25
CA HIS A 95 4.95 18.03 16.26
C HIS A 95 4.60 18.61 14.88
N LEU A 96 3.29 18.70 14.54
CA LEU A 96 2.75 19.26 13.29
C LEU A 96 1.69 20.29 13.62
N ARG A 97 2.06 21.57 13.77
CA ARG A 97 1.16 22.64 14.22
C ARG A 97 -0.06 22.83 13.30
N ASP A 98 0.16 22.69 12.01
CA ASP A 98 -0.85 22.94 10.96
C ASP A 98 -1.62 21.66 10.56
N PHE A 99 -1.46 20.57 11.32
CA PHE A 99 -2.24 19.35 11.12
C PHE A 99 -3.65 19.54 11.68
N HIS A 100 -4.66 19.28 10.83
CA HIS A 100 -6.07 19.35 11.21
C HIS A 100 -6.88 18.22 10.58
N LEU A 101 -7.92 17.79 11.29
CA LEU A 101 -8.99 16.96 10.78
C LEU A 101 -10.30 17.78 10.76
N SER A 102 -11.23 17.40 9.89
CA SER A 102 -12.52 18.10 9.73
C SER A 102 -13.46 17.93 10.92
N ASP A 103 -13.36 16.83 11.67
CA ASP A 103 -14.15 16.60 12.87
C ASP A 103 -13.47 17.25 14.08
N PRO A 104 -14.16 18.16 14.82
CA PRO A 104 -13.54 18.90 15.93
C PRO A 104 -13.08 18.01 17.09
N HIS A 105 -13.75 16.89 17.37
CA HIS A 105 -13.35 15.98 18.44
C HIS A 105 -12.11 15.18 18.05
N ALA A 106 -12.11 14.62 16.84
CA ALA A 106 -10.95 13.94 16.31
C ALA A 106 -9.73 14.88 16.20
N ASP A 107 -9.94 16.11 15.72
CA ASP A 107 -8.90 17.14 15.60
C ASP A 107 -8.26 17.51 16.94
N ALA A 108 -9.08 17.59 18.01
CA ALA A 108 -8.60 17.93 19.35
C ALA A 108 -7.80 16.81 20.04
N ASP A 109 -8.09 15.51 19.74
CA ASP A 109 -7.54 14.35 20.48
C ASP A 109 -6.70 13.40 19.61
N VAL A 110 -6.49 13.70 18.33
CA VAL A 110 -5.68 12.84 17.44
C VAL A 110 -4.21 12.81 17.90
N ARG A 111 -3.66 11.58 17.99
CA ARG A 111 -2.33 11.28 18.50
C ARG A 111 -1.48 10.60 17.43
N ILE A 112 -0.18 10.50 17.67
CA ILE A 112 0.76 9.86 16.75
C ILE A 112 0.38 8.41 16.46
N ASP A 113 -0.03 7.65 17.47
CA ASP A 113 -0.45 6.26 17.32
C ASP A 113 -1.74 6.11 16.48
N ASP A 114 -2.64 7.09 16.49
CA ASP A 114 -3.85 7.08 15.66
C ASP A 114 -3.51 7.16 14.16
N LEU A 115 -2.48 7.95 13.81
CA LEU A 115 -2.03 8.08 12.42
C LEU A 115 -1.53 6.74 11.86
N VAL A 116 -0.68 6.05 12.60
CA VAL A 116 0.00 4.83 12.14
C VAL A 116 -0.81 3.54 12.40
N ALA A 117 -1.91 3.65 13.14
CA ALA A 117 -2.86 2.56 13.34
C ALA A 117 -4.08 2.65 12.40
N HIS A 118 -4.15 3.62 11.50
CA HIS A 118 -5.27 3.81 10.57
C HIS A 118 -6.65 3.94 11.24
N ARG A 119 -6.72 4.62 12.38
CA ARG A 119 -7.95 4.74 13.16
C ARG A 119 -8.48 6.18 13.29
N THR A 120 -8.03 7.07 12.41
CA THR A 120 -8.51 8.47 12.38
C THR A 120 -9.93 8.63 11.86
N GLY A 121 -10.46 7.64 11.14
CA GLY A 121 -11.79 7.67 10.53
C GLY A 121 -11.83 8.28 9.13
N VAL A 122 -10.73 8.88 8.63
CA VAL A 122 -10.62 9.41 7.27
C VAL A 122 -10.45 8.26 6.27
N ALA A 123 -11.27 8.22 5.23
CA ALA A 123 -11.21 7.21 4.16
C ALA A 123 -9.87 7.26 3.37
N PRO A 124 -9.54 6.25 2.55
CA PRO A 124 -8.24 6.15 1.85
C PRO A 124 -7.84 7.37 1.03
N HIS A 125 -8.71 7.92 0.20
CA HIS A 125 -8.45 9.08 -0.66
C HIS A 125 -7.11 8.99 -1.42
N ASP A 126 -6.80 7.81 -2.02
CA ASP A 126 -5.49 7.52 -2.61
C ASP A 126 -5.07 8.51 -3.71
N LEU A 127 -6.03 9.08 -4.45
CA LEU A 127 -5.73 10.10 -5.45
C LEU A 127 -5.22 11.43 -4.87
N LEU A 128 -5.25 11.62 -3.54
CA LEU A 128 -4.57 12.77 -2.92
C LEU A 128 -3.04 12.65 -2.92
N TRP A 129 -2.52 11.43 -3.01
CA TRP A 129 -1.07 11.21 -3.04
C TRP A 129 -0.59 10.59 -4.35
N TYR A 130 -1.39 9.70 -4.96
CA TYR A 130 -0.99 8.97 -6.15
C TYR A 130 -0.87 9.93 -7.35
N ARG A 131 0.34 10.07 -7.87
CA ARG A 131 0.69 10.99 -8.97
C ARG A 131 0.17 12.42 -8.74
N ALA A 132 0.13 12.88 -7.49
CA ALA A 132 -0.41 14.18 -7.16
C ALA A 132 0.50 15.34 -7.65
N ALA A 133 -0.13 16.48 -8.00
CA ALA A 133 0.58 17.70 -8.41
C ALA A 133 1.12 18.50 -7.23
N TRP A 134 0.70 18.21 -6.01
CA TRP A 134 1.07 18.90 -4.77
C TRP A 134 2.10 18.12 -3.96
N ASP A 135 2.79 18.79 -3.06
CA ASP A 135 3.77 18.20 -2.16
C ASP A 135 3.12 17.56 -0.92
N GLN A 136 3.94 16.92 -0.07
CA GLN A 136 3.47 16.23 1.13
C GLN A 136 2.84 17.18 2.16
N ASP A 137 3.36 18.39 2.30
CA ASP A 137 2.82 19.36 3.25
C ASP A 137 1.41 19.82 2.81
N GLU A 138 1.21 20.01 1.50
CA GLU A 138 -0.11 20.28 0.94
C GLU A 138 -1.05 19.08 1.08
N MET A 139 -0.59 17.85 0.85
CA MET A 139 -1.40 16.64 1.05
C MET A 139 -1.89 16.54 2.52
N ILE A 140 -1.00 16.79 3.49
CA ILE A 140 -1.34 16.78 4.92
C ILE A 140 -2.35 17.89 5.24
N ARG A 141 -2.16 19.10 4.74
CA ARG A 141 -3.10 20.22 4.93
C ARG A 141 -4.50 19.93 4.39
N ARG A 142 -4.61 19.19 3.29
CA ARG A 142 -5.88 18.83 2.66
C ARG A 142 -6.74 17.89 3.49
N LEU A 143 -6.15 17.16 4.45
CA LEU A 143 -6.89 16.29 5.37
C LEU A 143 -7.96 17.05 6.17
N ALA A 144 -7.73 18.33 6.48
CA ALA A 144 -8.67 19.20 7.18
C ALA A 144 -10.03 19.37 6.47
N PHE A 145 -10.08 19.11 5.17
CA PHE A 145 -11.28 19.27 4.34
C PHE A 145 -11.97 17.95 3.98
N LEU A 146 -11.47 16.83 4.51
CA LEU A 146 -12.04 15.52 4.26
C LEU A 146 -12.95 15.11 5.42
N PRO A 147 -14.22 14.74 5.15
CA PRO A 147 -15.07 14.21 6.21
C PRO A 147 -14.53 12.88 6.73
N LEU A 148 -14.83 12.58 7.99
CA LEU A 148 -14.62 11.24 8.51
C LEU A 148 -15.70 10.31 7.95
N ASP A 149 -15.27 9.21 7.31
CA ASP A 149 -16.18 8.15 6.82
C ASP A 149 -16.64 7.23 7.97
N LYS A 150 -15.81 7.07 8.98
CA LYS A 150 -16.11 6.33 10.21
C LYS A 150 -15.84 7.20 11.43
N PRO A 151 -16.54 6.99 12.55
CA PRO A 151 -16.24 7.70 13.78
C PRO A 151 -14.79 7.46 14.22
N PHE A 152 -14.18 8.48 14.78
CA PHE A 152 -12.79 8.46 15.26
C PHE A 152 -12.52 7.25 16.18
N ARG A 153 -11.45 6.51 15.94
CA ARG A 153 -10.98 5.31 16.67
C ARG A 153 -11.91 4.09 16.64
N THR A 154 -13.01 4.09 15.89
CA THR A 154 -13.99 2.99 15.92
C THR A 154 -13.74 1.92 14.85
N ALA A 155 -13.07 2.26 13.77
CA ALA A 155 -12.83 1.37 12.65
C ALA A 155 -11.49 1.63 11.99
N MET A 156 -10.93 0.61 11.38
CA MET A 156 -9.74 0.72 10.53
C MET A 156 -10.14 1.39 9.21
N GLN A 157 -9.48 2.52 8.89
CA GLN A 157 -9.60 3.24 7.62
C GLN A 157 -8.19 3.47 7.10
N TYR A 158 -7.77 2.65 6.14
CA TYR A 158 -6.41 2.69 5.58
C TYR A 158 -6.16 4.04 4.91
N GLN A 159 -5.13 4.79 5.35
CA GLN A 159 -4.85 6.12 4.85
C GLN A 159 -3.35 6.40 4.79
N SER A 160 -2.79 6.44 3.56
CA SER A 160 -1.35 6.63 3.36
C SER A 160 -0.86 8.01 3.79
N VAL A 161 -1.66 9.08 3.60
CA VAL A 161 -1.27 10.45 4.00
C VAL A 161 -1.06 10.58 5.51
N MET A 162 -1.73 9.75 6.34
CA MET A 162 -1.49 9.71 7.78
C MET A 162 -0.08 9.20 8.12
N PHE A 163 0.49 8.28 7.34
CA PHE A 163 1.88 7.87 7.49
C PHE A 163 2.88 8.94 7.04
N MET A 164 2.53 9.73 6.00
CA MET A 164 3.30 10.91 5.62
C MET A 164 3.33 11.93 6.77
N ALA A 165 2.17 12.20 7.40
CA ALA A 165 2.07 13.06 8.58
C ALA A 165 2.91 12.53 9.75
N ALA A 166 2.86 11.21 10.02
CA ALA A 166 3.68 10.60 11.08
C ALA A 166 5.19 10.71 10.79
N GLY A 167 5.62 10.51 9.55
CA GLY A 167 7.02 10.73 9.13
C GLY A 167 7.45 12.19 9.24
N LYS A 168 6.57 13.13 8.91
CA LYS A 168 6.83 14.57 9.10
C LYS A 168 6.91 14.95 10.59
N ALA A 169 6.04 14.37 11.43
CA ALA A 169 6.11 14.52 12.88
C ALA A 169 7.43 13.98 13.44
N ALA A 170 7.89 12.82 12.97
CA ALA A 170 9.20 12.27 13.29
C ALA A 170 10.35 13.23 12.90
N SER A 171 10.26 13.81 11.68
CA SER A 171 11.24 14.77 11.20
C SER A 171 11.33 16.00 12.10
N ASN A 172 10.19 16.56 12.48
CA ASN A 172 10.13 17.75 13.33
C ASN A 172 10.60 17.44 14.77
N ALA A 173 10.22 16.28 15.32
CA ALA A 173 10.66 15.84 16.66
C ALA A 173 12.17 15.61 16.75
N ALA A 174 12.79 15.14 15.67
CA ALA A 174 14.23 14.84 15.61
C ALA A 174 15.07 15.99 15.03
N GLY A 175 14.47 16.99 14.41
CA GLY A 175 15.18 18.06 13.69
C GLY A 175 15.92 17.59 12.43
N LYS A 176 15.50 16.47 11.83
CA LYS A 176 16.13 15.86 10.64
C LYS A 176 15.05 15.30 9.69
N PRO A 177 15.27 15.31 8.38
CA PRO A 177 14.36 14.65 7.43
C PRO A 177 14.12 13.17 7.77
N TRP A 178 12.89 12.68 7.54
CA TRP A 178 12.56 11.27 7.76
C TRP A 178 13.48 10.32 6.98
N ALA A 179 13.90 10.69 5.78
CA ALA A 179 14.83 9.88 4.98
C ALA A 179 16.19 9.70 5.66
N ASP A 180 16.71 10.75 6.30
CA ASP A 180 17.96 10.69 7.04
C ASP A 180 17.79 9.81 8.30
N LEU A 181 16.65 9.96 9.00
CA LEU A 181 16.31 9.11 10.15
C LEU A 181 16.21 7.65 9.75
N MET A 182 15.56 7.34 8.63
CA MET A 182 15.46 5.98 8.10
C MET A 182 16.86 5.41 7.81
N THR A 183 17.69 6.18 7.13
CA THR A 183 19.05 5.78 6.77
C THR A 183 19.93 5.56 8.00
N GLU A 184 19.96 6.50 8.93
CA GLU A 184 20.83 6.46 10.11
C GLU A 184 20.42 5.38 11.11
N ARG A 185 19.11 5.14 11.28
CA ARG A 185 18.58 4.28 12.33
C ARG A 185 18.35 2.84 11.90
N LEU A 186 18.08 2.63 10.61
CA LEU A 186 17.73 1.33 10.09
C LEU A 186 18.63 0.90 8.93
N LEU A 187 18.67 1.65 7.82
CA LEU A 187 19.35 1.15 6.61
C LEU A 187 20.84 0.93 6.82
N THR A 188 21.53 1.89 7.43
CA THR A 188 22.98 1.78 7.70
C THR A 188 23.31 0.73 8.77
N PRO A 189 22.66 0.71 9.98
CA PRO A 189 22.93 -0.30 10.97
C PRO A 189 22.60 -1.73 10.55
N LEU A 190 21.63 -1.90 9.66
CA LEU A 190 21.23 -3.20 9.10
C LEU A 190 22.00 -3.56 7.81
N GLU A 191 22.94 -2.70 7.37
CA GLU A 191 23.72 -2.90 6.15
C GLU A 191 22.87 -3.14 4.88
N MET A 192 21.72 -2.45 4.77
CA MET A 192 20.82 -2.53 3.61
C MET A 192 21.39 -1.71 2.44
N LYS A 193 22.39 -2.28 1.76
CA LYS A 193 23.26 -1.55 0.80
C LYS A 193 22.58 -1.20 -0.54
N ASN A 194 21.58 -1.99 -0.94
CA ASN A 194 20.84 -1.76 -2.19
C ASN A 194 19.59 -0.89 -1.95
N ALA A 195 19.33 -0.50 -0.69
CA ALA A 195 18.12 0.25 -0.35
C ALA A 195 18.17 1.70 -0.84
N THR A 196 17.06 2.16 -1.42
CA THR A 196 16.84 3.55 -1.83
C THR A 196 15.49 4.06 -1.34
N LEU A 197 15.36 5.36 -1.14
CA LEU A 197 14.11 6.00 -0.71
C LEU A 197 13.46 6.84 -1.82
N THR A 198 13.99 6.78 -3.03
CA THR A 198 13.44 7.41 -4.23
C THR A 198 13.72 6.56 -5.45
N THR A 199 13.09 6.87 -6.56
CA THR A 199 13.37 6.25 -7.86
C THR A 199 14.24 7.11 -8.78
N LEU A 200 14.80 8.22 -8.26
CA LEU A 200 15.66 9.12 -9.05
C LEU A 200 16.96 8.46 -9.53
N LYS A 201 17.45 7.50 -8.76
CA LYS A 201 18.66 6.74 -9.09
C LYS A 201 18.48 5.30 -8.59
N LEU A 202 17.95 4.46 -9.47
CA LEU A 202 17.83 3.02 -9.19
C LEU A 202 19.15 2.30 -9.52
N PRO A 203 19.46 1.20 -8.80
CA PRO A 203 20.55 0.30 -9.20
C PRO A 203 20.30 -0.32 -10.59
N THR A 204 21.36 -0.74 -11.25
CA THR A 204 21.26 -1.48 -12.54
C THR A 204 20.54 -2.83 -12.37
N ASP A 205 20.72 -3.49 -11.23
CA ASP A 205 19.98 -4.71 -10.88
C ASP A 205 18.67 -4.33 -10.19
N CYS A 206 17.67 -3.94 -10.97
CA CYS A 206 16.29 -3.72 -10.51
C CYS A 206 15.31 -4.48 -11.39
N ALA A 207 14.20 -4.89 -10.80
CA ALA A 207 13.10 -5.53 -11.52
C ALA A 207 12.33 -4.48 -12.35
N MET A 208 11.72 -4.90 -13.45
CA MET A 208 10.79 -4.05 -14.22
C MET A 208 9.36 -4.36 -13.82
N PRO A 209 8.49 -3.32 -13.70
CA PRO A 209 7.09 -3.52 -13.34
C PRO A 209 6.31 -4.15 -14.48
N HIS A 210 5.32 -5.00 -14.16
CA HIS A 210 4.43 -5.59 -15.16
C HIS A 210 2.97 -5.40 -14.78
N THR A 211 2.19 -5.00 -15.78
CA THR A 211 0.72 -4.94 -15.71
C THR A 211 0.13 -5.79 -16.83
N GLU A 212 -1.09 -6.27 -16.63
CA GLU A 212 -1.81 -7.00 -17.66
C GLU A 212 -2.91 -6.10 -18.23
N PHE A 213 -2.89 -5.95 -19.56
CA PHE A 213 -3.94 -5.27 -20.29
C PHE A 213 -4.43 -6.16 -21.43
N ASP A 214 -5.74 -6.39 -21.53
CA ASP A 214 -6.38 -7.25 -22.53
C ASP A 214 -5.74 -8.65 -22.64
N GLY A 215 -5.38 -9.25 -21.51
CA GLY A 215 -4.75 -10.58 -21.44
C GLY A 215 -3.27 -10.59 -21.83
N LYS A 216 -2.68 -9.44 -22.13
CA LYS A 216 -1.26 -9.31 -22.47
C LYS A 216 -0.51 -8.69 -21.31
N LEU A 217 0.49 -9.42 -20.82
CA LEU A 217 1.43 -8.91 -19.83
C LEU A 217 2.41 -7.94 -20.50
N THR A 218 2.56 -6.74 -19.94
CA THR A 218 3.41 -5.69 -20.52
C THR A 218 4.29 -5.09 -19.43
N ALA A 219 5.57 -4.92 -19.71
CA ALA A 219 6.48 -4.17 -18.86
C ALA A 219 6.15 -2.67 -18.94
N GLY A 220 6.19 -2.01 -17.79
CA GLY A 220 5.95 -0.57 -17.66
C GLY A 220 7.17 0.16 -17.11
N GLU A 221 6.94 1.36 -16.63
CA GLU A 221 7.94 2.18 -15.95
C GLU A 221 7.74 2.16 -14.43
N TRP A 222 8.80 2.37 -13.67
CA TRP A 222 8.71 2.55 -12.24
C TRP A 222 7.89 3.78 -11.89
N TYR A 223 7.06 3.67 -10.86
CA TYR A 223 6.38 4.82 -10.28
C TYR A 223 7.41 5.89 -9.88
N ALA A 224 7.23 7.12 -10.38
CA ALA A 224 8.19 8.20 -10.20
C ALA A 224 8.15 8.77 -8.76
N MET A 225 8.74 8.07 -7.81
CA MET A 225 8.90 8.50 -6.42
C MET A 225 10.10 9.44 -6.31
N LYS A 226 9.88 10.75 -6.55
CA LYS A 226 10.94 11.77 -6.58
C LYS A 226 11.33 12.26 -5.19
N VAL A 227 10.44 12.17 -4.22
CA VAL A 227 10.63 12.61 -2.83
C VAL A 227 10.40 11.41 -1.90
N PRO A 228 11.24 11.21 -0.88
CA PRO A 228 11.04 10.15 0.11
C PRO A 228 9.68 10.22 0.77
N ASP A 229 8.95 9.09 0.78
CA ASP A 229 7.59 9.00 1.29
C ASP A 229 7.51 7.96 2.43
N PRO A 230 7.16 8.38 3.66
CA PRO A 230 7.02 7.50 4.81
C PRO A 230 5.98 6.39 4.65
N ALA A 231 5.04 6.54 3.72
CA ALA A 231 4.01 5.53 3.47
C ALA A 231 4.44 4.44 2.49
N GLY A 232 5.45 4.68 1.60
CA GLY A 232 5.64 3.75 0.50
C GLY A 232 6.94 3.81 -0.31
N SER A 233 7.94 4.64 0.02
CA SER A 233 9.06 4.90 -0.88
C SER A 233 10.29 4.00 -0.75
N LEU A 234 10.34 3.09 0.22
CA LEU A 234 11.49 2.21 0.36
C LEU A 234 11.55 1.19 -0.79
N ASN A 235 12.67 1.17 -1.48
CA ASN A 235 13.02 0.15 -2.45
C ASN A 235 14.22 -0.61 -1.92
N CYS A 236 14.24 -1.93 -2.01
CA CYS A 236 15.36 -2.75 -1.57
C CYS A 236 15.33 -4.15 -2.19
N SER A 237 16.36 -4.93 -1.93
CA SER A 237 16.49 -6.32 -2.35
C SER A 237 16.00 -7.29 -1.27
N ALA A 238 15.87 -8.58 -1.63
CA ALA A 238 15.59 -9.63 -0.67
C ALA A 238 16.75 -9.82 0.33
N SER A 239 17.99 -9.62 -0.11
CA SER A 239 19.17 -9.67 0.78
C SER A 239 19.16 -8.56 1.80
N ASP A 240 18.74 -7.33 1.45
CA ASP A 240 18.59 -6.21 2.39
C ASP A 240 17.49 -6.51 3.44
N LEU A 241 16.45 -7.26 3.09
CA LEU A 241 15.38 -7.59 4.03
C LEU A 241 15.77 -8.64 5.07
N ALA A 242 16.76 -9.48 4.83
CA ALA A 242 17.17 -10.52 5.79
C ALA A 242 17.54 -9.96 7.17
N PRO A 243 18.43 -8.95 7.31
CA PRO A 243 18.75 -8.36 8.62
C PRO A 243 17.55 -7.62 9.25
N TRP A 244 16.67 -6.98 8.45
CA TRP A 244 15.44 -6.36 8.94
C TRP A 244 14.48 -7.39 9.55
N LEU A 245 14.25 -8.52 8.89
CA LEU A 245 13.41 -9.59 9.40
C LEU A 245 13.98 -10.17 10.71
N ARG A 246 15.29 -10.40 10.77
CA ARG A 246 15.94 -10.83 12.03
C ARG A 246 15.85 -9.81 13.14
N LEU A 247 15.97 -8.49 12.85
CA LEU A 247 15.73 -7.42 13.82
C LEU A 247 14.33 -7.55 14.45
N GLN A 248 13.32 -7.79 13.59
CA GLN A 248 11.94 -7.98 14.03
C GLN A 248 11.76 -9.20 14.92
N LEU A 249 12.46 -10.31 14.63
CA LEU A 249 12.40 -11.55 15.40
C LEU A 249 13.23 -11.50 16.70
N ASN A 250 14.23 -10.63 16.78
CA ASN A 250 15.17 -10.52 17.89
C ASN A 250 14.89 -9.30 18.78
N ASP A 251 13.62 -8.89 18.88
CA ASP A 251 13.16 -7.84 19.78
C ASP A 251 13.95 -6.54 19.62
N GLY A 252 14.25 -6.18 18.37
CA GLY A 252 14.95 -4.95 18.02
C GLY A 252 16.46 -4.99 18.17
N LYS A 253 17.06 -6.18 18.32
CA LYS A 253 18.53 -6.37 18.38
C LYS A 253 19.10 -6.76 17.03
N HIS A 254 20.23 -6.16 16.67
CA HIS A 254 21.04 -6.54 15.52
C HIS A 254 22.52 -6.34 15.81
N GLY A 255 23.37 -7.30 15.43
CA GLY A 255 24.83 -7.23 15.64
C GLY A 255 25.23 -6.98 17.10
N GLY A 256 24.51 -7.53 18.08
CA GLY A 256 24.72 -7.34 19.51
C GLY A 256 24.23 -5.97 20.05
N ARG A 257 23.68 -5.09 19.20
CA ARG A 257 23.18 -3.76 19.57
C ARG A 257 21.65 -3.74 19.62
N GLN A 258 21.09 -3.03 20.61
CA GLN A 258 19.68 -2.72 20.66
C GLN A 258 19.43 -1.49 19.78
N LEU A 259 18.78 -1.64 18.63
CA LEU A 259 18.42 -0.53 17.74
C LEU A 259 17.06 0.07 18.11
N ILE A 260 16.14 -0.77 18.58
CA ILE A 260 14.79 -0.40 19.03
C ILE A 260 14.49 -1.23 20.28
N SER A 261 13.97 -0.64 21.35
CA SER A 261 13.61 -1.40 22.53
C SER A 261 12.59 -2.49 22.23
N ALA A 262 12.70 -3.64 22.92
CA ALA A 262 11.73 -4.73 22.80
C ALA A 262 10.29 -4.25 23.06
N ALA A 263 10.13 -3.37 24.05
CA ALA A 263 8.82 -2.82 24.42
C ALA A 263 8.19 -2.00 23.28
N ASN A 264 8.93 -1.07 22.67
CA ASN A 264 8.41 -0.26 21.58
C ASN A 264 8.22 -1.05 20.31
N LEU A 265 9.09 -2.03 20.00
CA LEU A 265 8.88 -2.92 18.86
C LEU A 265 7.62 -3.79 19.03
N ALA A 266 7.40 -4.37 20.23
CA ALA A 266 6.20 -5.12 20.55
C ALA A 266 4.95 -4.23 20.51
N HIS A 267 5.06 -2.95 20.90
CA HIS A 267 3.95 -1.99 20.82
C HIS A 267 3.47 -1.80 19.37
N THR A 268 4.36 -1.78 18.39
CA THR A 268 3.95 -1.65 16.97
C THR A 268 3.19 -2.86 16.45
N ARG A 269 3.40 -4.04 17.04
CA ARG A 269 2.83 -5.33 16.60
C ARG A 269 1.70 -5.84 17.50
N ARG A 270 1.14 -5.00 18.37
CA ARG A 270 -0.08 -5.34 19.13
C ARG A 270 -1.32 -4.79 18.44
N PRO A 271 -2.53 -5.34 18.68
CA PRO A 271 -3.79 -4.81 18.18
C PRO A 271 -4.05 -3.36 18.63
N HIS A 272 -4.26 -2.45 17.68
CA HIS A 272 -4.65 -1.05 17.93
C HIS A 272 -6.06 -0.75 17.43
N VAL A 273 -6.50 -1.44 16.38
CA VAL A 273 -7.87 -1.38 15.86
C VAL A 273 -8.27 -2.73 15.30
N VAL A 274 -9.51 -3.13 15.54
CA VAL A 274 -10.07 -4.40 15.05
C VAL A 274 -10.39 -4.28 13.56
N ILE A 275 -10.05 -5.32 12.80
CA ILE A 275 -10.53 -5.55 11.45
C ILE A 275 -11.63 -6.61 11.54
N PRO A 276 -12.89 -6.30 11.20
CA PRO A 276 -13.97 -7.28 11.25
C PRO A 276 -13.69 -8.48 10.34
N VAL A 277 -13.86 -9.69 10.89
CA VAL A 277 -13.75 -10.93 10.11
C VAL A 277 -15.14 -11.32 9.60
N ASP A 278 -15.63 -10.54 8.64
CA ASP A 278 -16.88 -10.79 7.93
C ASP A 278 -16.75 -11.94 6.91
N GLU A 279 -17.78 -12.21 6.11
CA GLU A 279 -17.78 -13.28 5.10
C GLU A 279 -16.67 -13.05 4.03
N GLY A 280 -16.51 -11.81 3.56
CA GLY A 280 -15.47 -11.46 2.59
C GLY A 280 -14.06 -11.68 3.13
N THR A 281 -13.82 -11.25 4.37
CA THR A 281 -12.54 -11.46 5.07
C THR A 281 -12.28 -12.95 5.29
N ARG A 282 -13.28 -13.74 5.73
CA ARG A 282 -13.13 -15.20 5.89
C ARG A 282 -12.83 -15.91 4.58
N LYS A 283 -13.40 -15.45 3.47
CA LYS A 283 -13.09 -15.98 2.15
C LYS A 283 -11.63 -15.76 1.78
N ASN A 284 -11.05 -14.61 2.10
CA ASN A 284 -9.63 -14.33 1.85
C ASN A 284 -8.69 -14.97 2.87
N HIS A 285 -9.16 -15.20 4.12
CA HIS A 285 -8.37 -15.70 5.26
C HIS A 285 -9.10 -16.84 5.95
N PRO A 286 -9.21 -18.04 5.30
CA PRO A 286 -10.08 -19.13 5.77
C PRO A 286 -9.67 -19.74 7.12
N PHE A 287 -8.41 -19.55 7.53
CA PHE A 287 -7.86 -20.06 8.78
C PHE A 287 -7.69 -18.99 9.86
N THR A 288 -8.34 -17.83 9.69
CA THR A 288 -8.28 -16.67 10.60
C THR A 288 -9.64 -16.45 11.26
N LYS A 289 -9.66 -16.28 12.57
CA LYS A 289 -10.85 -15.99 13.39
C LYS A 289 -10.86 -14.56 13.91
N GLN A 290 -9.67 -13.98 14.11
CA GLN A 290 -9.48 -12.62 14.62
C GLN A 290 -8.45 -11.89 13.76
N MET A 291 -8.74 -10.63 13.46
CA MET A 291 -7.85 -9.77 12.71
C MET A 291 -7.87 -8.36 13.29
N SER A 292 -6.72 -7.73 13.31
CA SER A 292 -6.55 -6.36 13.76
C SER A 292 -5.42 -5.69 12.99
N TYR A 293 -5.35 -4.37 13.10
CA TYR A 293 -4.19 -3.62 12.63
C TYR A 293 -3.42 -3.07 13.83
N GLY A 294 -2.08 -3.21 13.74
CA GLY A 294 -1.12 -2.62 14.64
C GLY A 294 -0.67 -1.25 14.11
N MET A 295 0.63 -1.00 14.12
CA MET A 295 1.24 0.19 13.54
C MET A 295 2.10 -0.24 12.33
N GLY A 296 1.52 -0.21 11.13
CA GLY A 296 2.16 -0.70 9.92
C GLY A 296 2.17 -2.23 9.80
N TRP A 297 1.29 -2.93 10.53
CA TRP A 297 1.18 -4.38 10.54
C TRP A 297 -0.27 -4.84 10.63
N VAL A 298 -0.65 -5.83 9.83
CA VAL A 298 -1.84 -6.65 10.03
C VAL A 298 -1.47 -7.77 11.01
N ILE A 299 -2.33 -8.00 11.98
CA ILE A 299 -2.15 -9.00 13.03
C ILE A 299 -3.33 -9.94 12.99
N GLN A 300 -3.07 -11.23 12.86
CA GLN A 300 -4.14 -12.23 12.78
C GLN A 300 -3.72 -13.54 13.45
N ASP A 301 -4.69 -14.30 13.92
CA ASP A 301 -4.47 -15.71 14.19
C ASP A 301 -4.49 -16.48 12.86
N TYR A 302 -3.54 -17.37 12.69
CA TYR A 302 -3.46 -18.22 11.52
C TYR A 302 -3.08 -19.62 11.95
N ARG A 303 -4.00 -20.59 11.81
CA ARG A 303 -3.80 -21.99 12.25
C ARG A 303 -3.35 -22.12 13.71
N GLY A 304 -3.77 -21.21 14.57
CA GLY A 304 -3.42 -21.18 16.00
C GLY A 304 -2.14 -20.40 16.35
N GLU A 305 -1.43 -19.89 15.36
CA GLU A 305 -0.23 -19.05 15.57
C GLU A 305 -0.55 -17.58 15.37
N LEU A 306 0.18 -16.70 16.05
CA LEU A 306 0.12 -15.25 15.81
C LEU A 306 0.93 -14.92 14.55
N LEU A 307 0.25 -14.48 13.51
CA LEU A 307 0.86 -14.03 12.26
C LEU A 307 0.77 -12.53 12.14
N VAL A 308 1.92 -11.90 11.89
CA VAL A 308 2.08 -10.46 11.70
C VAL A 308 2.58 -10.21 10.29
N SER A 309 1.84 -9.43 9.49
CA SER A 309 2.17 -9.27 8.07
C SER A 309 1.86 -7.87 7.55
N HIS A 310 2.45 -7.51 6.44
CA HIS A 310 2.02 -6.37 5.62
C HIS A 310 2.29 -6.61 4.14
N GLY A 311 1.36 -6.20 3.31
CA GLY A 311 1.51 -6.19 1.85
C GLY A 311 1.89 -4.82 1.31
N GLY A 312 2.50 -4.79 0.14
CA GLY A 312 2.78 -3.58 -0.61
C GLY A 312 2.37 -3.73 -2.07
N VAL A 313 1.82 -2.68 -2.65
CA VAL A 313 1.42 -2.63 -4.06
C VAL A 313 1.74 -1.25 -4.60
N ILE A 314 2.42 -1.20 -5.73
CA ILE A 314 2.65 0.01 -6.52
C ILE A 314 2.91 -0.39 -7.97
N ASP A 315 2.42 0.36 -8.91
CA ASP A 315 2.56 0.23 -10.38
C ASP A 315 3.41 -0.98 -10.85
N GLY A 316 2.76 -2.11 -11.10
CA GLY A 316 3.41 -3.33 -11.62
C GLY A 316 4.18 -4.18 -10.62
N PHE A 317 4.15 -3.87 -9.30
CA PHE A 317 4.87 -4.60 -8.28
C PHE A 317 4.01 -5.01 -7.09
N ARG A 318 4.44 -6.09 -6.41
CA ARG A 318 3.94 -6.48 -5.09
C ARG A 318 5.07 -6.87 -4.16
N ALA A 319 4.93 -6.49 -2.90
CA ALA A 319 5.73 -6.95 -1.79
C ALA A 319 4.83 -7.59 -0.73
N HIS A 320 5.35 -8.56 0.01
CA HIS A 320 4.67 -9.14 1.16
C HIS A 320 5.69 -9.56 2.20
N ILE A 321 5.47 -9.15 3.46
CA ILE A 321 6.30 -9.52 4.60
C ILE A 321 5.41 -10.25 5.59
N THR A 322 5.90 -11.39 6.12
CA THR A 322 5.19 -12.20 7.12
C THR A 322 6.15 -12.60 8.23
N LEU A 323 5.70 -12.47 9.47
CA LEU A 323 6.41 -12.87 10.68
C LEU A 323 5.52 -13.82 11.48
N ILE A 324 6.12 -14.84 12.10
CA ILE A 324 5.57 -15.63 13.21
C ILE A 324 6.53 -15.45 14.40
N PRO A 325 6.37 -14.36 15.19
CA PRO A 325 7.37 -13.97 16.18
C PRO A 325 7.67 -15.05 17.23
N GLU A 326 6.64 -15.78 17.69
CA GLU A 326 6.78 -16.82 18.70
C GLU A 326 7.57 -18.03 18.20
N LYS A 327 7.56 -18.29 16.89
CA LYS A 327 8.33 -19.33 16.22
C LYS A 327 9.69 -18.84 15.72
N LYS A 328 10.02 -17.56 15.92
CA LYS A 328 11.22 -16.94 15.35
C LYS A 328 11.36 -17.16 13.85
N PHE A 329 10.25 -17.11 13.12
CA PHE A 329 10.19 -17.31 11.67
C PHE A 329 9.70 -16.05 10.96
N ALA A 330 10.34 -15.69 9.85
CA ALA A 330 9.89 -14.62 8.99
C ALA A 330 10.26 -14.85 7.53
N LEU A 331 9.47 -14.27 6.64
CA LEU A 331 9.72 -14.27 5.21
C LEU A 331 9.36 -12.94 4.55
N ALA A 332 9.97 -12.66 3.40
CA ALA A 332 9.55 -11.61 2.50
C ALA A 332 9.54 -12.12 1.05
N ILE A 333 8.56 -11.64 0.28
CA ILE A 333 8.33 -12.00 -1.12
C ILE A 333 8.17 -10.70 -1.91
N LEU A 334 9.03 -10.49 -2.91
CA LEU A 334 9.06 -9.32 -3.79
C LEU A 334 8.82 -9.78 -5.22
N SER A 335 7.77 -9.31 -5.89
CA SER A 335 7.41 -9.73 -7.24
C SER A 335 7.12 -8.57 -8.17
N ASN A 336 7.31 -8.78 -9.46
CA ASN A 336 7.19 -7.77 -10.50
C ASN A 336 5.92 -7.91 -11.37
N ARG A 337 4.79 -8.25 -10.74
CA ARG A 337 3.46 -8.17 -11.34
C ARG A 337 2.44 -7.65 -10.35
N GLU A 338 1.66 -6.63 -10.74
CA GLU A 338 0.67 -6.01 -9.85
C GLU A 338 -0.61 -6.85 -9.71
N GLN A 339 -1.24 -7.22 -10.83
CA GLN A 339 -2.53 -7.93 -10.83
C GLN A 339 -2.33 -9.42 -10.51
N THR A 340 -1.92 -9.71 -9.27
CA THR A 340 -1.70 -11.10 -8.81
C THR A 340 -2.00 -11.23 -7.32
N ARG A 341 -2.40 -12.41 -6.89
CA ARG A 341 -2.46 -12.83 -5.49
C ARG A 341 -1.34 -13.81 -5.13
N MET A 342 -0.35 -13.96 -6.01
CA MET A 342 0.77 -14.90 -5.83
C MET A 342 1.50 -14.68 -4.49
N ASN A 343 1.83 -13.42 -4.13
CA ASN A 343 2.58 -13.16 -2.91
C ASN A 343 1.84 -13.66 -1.66
N GLN A 344 0.51 -13.51 -1.61
CA GLN A 344 -0.31 -14.01 -0.52
C GLN A 344 -0.38 -15.55 -0.54
N ALA A 345 -0.61 -16.16 -1.73
CA ALA A 345 -0.65 -17.60 -1.89
C ALA A 345 0.69 -18.23 -1.47
N LEU A 346 1.79 -17.72 -2.00
CA LEU A 346 3.14 -18.21 -1.71
C LEU A 346 3.52 -18.01 -0.24
N SER A 347 3.17 -16.87 0.37
CA SER A 347 3.38 -16.64 1.81
C SER A 347 2.67 -17.71 2.64
N ASN A 348 1.40 -17.99 2.33
CA ASN A 348 0.63 -19.00 3.05
C ASN A 348 1.20 -20.43 2.81
N MET A 349 1.62 -20.76 1.59
CA MET A 349 2.26 -22.06 1.30
C MET A 349 3.56 -22.25 2.08
N LEU A 350 4.41 -21.23 2.15
CA LEU A 350 5.68 -21.27 2.88
C LEU A 350 5.47 -21.33 4.39
N VAL A 351 4.46 -20.61 4.91
CA VAL A 351 4.06 -20.69 6.32
C VAL A 351 3.48 -22.06 6.65
N ASP A 352 2.60 -22.62 5.80
CA ASP A 352 2.03 -23.95 5.98
C ASP A 352 3.12 -25.03 5.97
N GLN A 353 4.11 -24.92 5.07
CA GLN A 353 5.27 -25.79 5.03
C GLN A 353 6.10 -25.72 6.32
N PHE A 354 6.37 -24.50 6.82
CA PHE A 354 7.11 -24.28 8.06
C PHE A 354 6.37 -24.83 9.29
N LEU A 355 5.04 -24.70 9.32
CA LEU A 355 4.18 -25.16 10.42
C LEU A 355 3.83 -26.64 10.31
N GLU A 356 4.31 -27.34 9.28
CA GLU A 356 3.92 -28.73 8.96
C GLU A 356 2.39 -28.90 8.89
N ALA A 357 1.71 -27.85 8.40
CA ALA A 357 0.26 -27.82 8.35
C ALA A 357 -0.30 -28.75 7.26
N PRO A 358 -1.55 -29.20 7.38
CA PRO A 358 -2.20 -29.96 6.33
C PRO A 358 -2.17 -29.23 5.00
N LYS A 359 -1.87 -29.92 3.91
CA LYS A 359 -1.81 -29.35 2.55
C LYS A 359 -3.10 -28.61 2.19
N TYR A 360 -2.95 -27.41 1.69
CA TYR A 360 -4.03 -26.60 1.15
C TYR A 360 -3.57 -25.96 -0.16
N ASP A 361 -4.42 -26.02 -1.17
CA ASP A 361 -4.09 -25.45 -2.49
C ASP A 361 -4.38 -23.95 -2.51
N TRP A 362 -3.39 -23.17 -2.08
CA TRP A 362 -3.50 -21.71 -2.02
C TRP A 362 -3.53 -21.06 -3.40
N ASN A 363 -2.89 -21.65 -4.41
CA ASN A 363 -2.96 -21.14 -5.78
C ASN A 363 -4.37 -21.26 -6.32
N LYS A 364 -5.01 -22.43 -6.17
CA LYS A 364 -6.40 -22.61 -6.55
C LYS A 364 -7.34 -21.72 -5.74
N HIS A 365 -7.16 -21.65 -4.42
CA HIS A 365 -8.01 -20.84 -3.53
C HIS A 365 -8.09 -19.39 -3.97
N TYR A 366 -6.94 -18.72 -4.13
CA TYR A 366 -6.92 -17.34 -4.56
C TYR A 366 -7.23 -17.16 -6.06
N GLY A 367 -6.94 -18.16 -6.90
CA GLY A 367 -7.33 -18.19 -8.29
C GLY A 367 -8.84 -18.18 -8.47
N ASP A 368 -9.56 -18.96 -7.66
CA ASP A 368 -11.03 -18.98 -7.65
C ASP A 368 -11.61 -17.63 -7.21
N ILE A 369 -10.99 -16.96 -6.22
CA ILE A 369 -11.40 -15.61 -5.77
C ILE A 369 -11.22 -14.59 -6.90
N VAL A 370 -10.04 -14.54 -7.53
CA VAL A 370 -9.75 -13.61 -8.63
C VAL A 370 -10.68 -13.85 -9.81
N SER A 371 -10.95 -15.10 -10.15
CA SER A 371 -11.88 -15.47 -11.21
C SER A 371 -13.31 -14.99 -10.91
N ALA A 372 -13.77 -15.14 -9.68
CA ALA A 372 -15.08 -14.69 -9.24
C ALA A 372 -15.18 -13.14 -9.25
N GLU A 373 -14.14 -12.44 -8.80
CA GLU A 373 -14.04 -10.97 -8.84
C GLU A 373 -14.08 -10.46 -10.28
N ALA A 374 -13.32 -11.06 -11.20
CA ALA A 374 -13.31 -10.71 -12.62
C ALA A 374 -14.67 -10.95 -13.27
N PHE A 375 -15.33 -12.10 -12.96
CA PHE A 375 -16.67 -12.39 -13.44
C PHE A 375 -17.70 -11.36 -12.95
N ALA A 376 -17.68 -11.02 -11.65
CA ALA A 376 -18.57 -10.02 -11.08
C ALA A 376 -18.37 -8.63 -11.71
N ALA A 377 -17.12 -8.21 -11.92
CA ALA A 377 -16.79 -6.95 -12.57
C ALA A 377 -17.30 -6.92 -14.02
N ARG A 378 -17.17 -8.04 -14.76
CA ARG A 378 -17.70 -8.15 -16.12
C ARG A 378 -19.23 -8.06 -16.13
N GLN A 379 -19.92 -8.76 -15.22
CA GLN A 379 -21.38 -8.68 -15.09
C GLN A 379 -21.85 -7.26 -14.77
N SER A 380 -21.17 -6.56 -13.86
CA SER A 380 -21.50 -5.16 -13.52
C SER A 380 -21.34 -4.23 -14.73
N ARG A 381 -20.29 -4.43 -15.56
CA ARG A 381 -20.11 -3.65 -16.81
C ARG A 381 -21.23 -3.91 -17.81
N VAL A 382 -21.60 -5.19 -18.00
CA VAL A 382 -22.71 -5.58 -18.90
C VAL A 382 -24.03 -4.99 -18.41
N GLN A 383 -24.28 -5.04 -17.10
CA GLN A 383 -25.49 -4.48 -16.52
C GLN A 383 -25.54 -2.95 -16.66
N ALA A 384 -24.44 -2.26 -16.41
CA ALA A 384 -24.34 -0.82 -16.62
C ALA A 384 -24.62 -0.42 -18.08
N GLU A 385 -24.10 -1.20 -19.05
CA GLU A 385 -24.37 -0.98 -20.47
C GLU A 385 -25.87 -1.21 -20.83
N ARG A 386 -26.49 -2.26 -20.26
CA ARG A 386 -27.93 -2.53 -20.45
C ARG A 386 -28.83 -1.45 -19.85
N GLN A 387 -28.40 -0.88 -18.70
CA GLN A 387 -29.15 0.18 -18.02
C GLN A 387 -28.89 1.57 -18.58
N ARG A 388 -27.93 1.69 -19.51
CA ARG A 388 -27.63 2.92 -20.21
C ARG A 388 -28.82 3.40 -21.01
N ARG A 389 -29.22 4.67 -20.82
CA ARG A 389 -30.25 5.31 -21.61
C ARG A 389 -29.69 5.64 -22.99
N GLN A 390 -30.21 4.96 -24.02
CA GLN A 390 -29.79 5.16 -25.40
C GLN A 390 -30.45 6.42 -26.01
N GLY A 391 -29.74 7.08 -26.94
CA GLY A 391 -30.28 8.21 -27.70
C GLY A 391 -30.42 9.50 -26.91
N THR A 392 -29.83 9.58 -25.71
CA THR A 392 -29.80 10.82 -24.94
C THR A 392 -28.70 11.76 -25.42
N SER A 393 -28.88 13.05 -25.16
CA SER A 393 -27.89 14.11 -25.39
C SER A 393 -27.63 14.87 -24.09
N PRO A 394 -26.48 15.52 -23.96
CA PRO A 394 -26.26 16.43 -22.86
C PRO A 394 -27.32 17.54 -22.80
N THR A 395 -27.69 17.92 -21.56
CA THR A 395 -28.74 18.95 -21.36
C THR A 395 -28.33 20.32 -21.88
N LEU A 396 -27.02 20.61 -21.84
CA LEU A 396 -26.44 21.89 -22.30
C LEU A 396 -25.61 21.71 -23.57
N ALA A 397 -25.32 22.77 -24.28
CA ALA A 397 -24.27 22.78 -25.29
C ALA A 397 -22.91 22.48 -24.62
N LEU A 398 -22.00 21.76 -25.32
CA LEU A 398 -20.72 21.36 -24.71
C LEU A 398 -19.91 22.53 -24.17
N ALA A 399 -20.01 23.71 -24.80
CA ALA A 399 -19.35 24.93 -24.33
C ALA A 399 -19.80 25.39 -22.92
N ASP A 400 -21.02 25.06 -22.52
CA ASP A 400 -21.59 25.49 -21.23
C ASP A 400 -21.09 24.66 -20.04
N TYR A 401 -20.48 23.49 -20.31
CA TYR A 401 -19.80 22.69 -19.29
C TYR A 401 -18.35 23.15 -19.05
N VAL A 402 -17.78 23.95 -19.94
CA VAL A 402 -16.41 24.48 -19.82
C VAL A 402 -16.31 25.38 -18.59
N GLY A 403 -15.25 25.18 -17.80
CA GLY A 403 -15.00 26.01 -16.63
C GLY A 403 -14.06 25.35 -15.62
N GLU A 404 -13.81 26.06 -14.53
CA GLU A 404 -13.09 25.60 -13.36
C GLU A 404 -14.09 25.19 -12.28
N TYR A 405 -13.88 23.99 -11.72
CA TYR A 405 -14.66 23.40 -10.65
C TYR A 405 -13.72 23.10 -9.49
N THR A 406 -14.10 23.45 -8.27
CA THR A 406 -13.20 23.37 -7.11
C THR A 406 -13.75 22.53 -5.99
N HIS A 407 -12.84 21.88 -5.27
CA HIS A 407 -13.13 21.18 -4.01
C HIS A 407 -12.02 21.50 -3.00
N PRO A 408 -12.34 21.78 -1.72
CA PRO A 408 -11.31 22.20 -0.75
C PRO A 408 -10.15 21.19 -0.60
N ALA A 409 -10.44 19.89 -0.54
CA ALA A 409 -9.41 18.85 -0.42
C ALA A 409 -8.79 18.47 -1.78
N TYR A 410 -9.57 18.45 -2.87
CA TYR A 410 -9.13 17.93 -4.17
C TYR A 410 -8.65 19.03 -5.14
N GLY A 411 -8.74 20.30 -4.74
CA GLY A 411 -8.30 21.44 -5.55
C GLY A 411 -9.20 21.72 -6.76
N ALA A 412 -8.60 22.18 -7.85
CA ALA A 412 -9.31 22.55 -9.08
C ALA A 412 -9.33 21.41 -10.10
N ALA A 413 -10.49 21.19 -10.69
CA ALA A 413 -10.71 20.40 -11.88
C ALA A 413 -11.13 21.33 -13.02
N THR A 414 -10.44 21.29 -14.15
CA THR A 414 -10.71 22.15 -15.29
C THR A 414 -11.33 21.34 -16.42
N VAL A 415 -12.46 21.82 -16.92
CA VAL A 415 -13.10 21.30 -18.12
C VAL A 415 -12.86 22.29 -19.26
N SER A 416 -12.32 21.80 -20.36
CA SER A 416 -12.09 22.57 -21.58
C SER A 416 -12.76 21.91 -22.79
N LEU A 417 -13.04 22.68 -23.84
CA LEU A 417 -13.54 22.17 -25.12
C LEU A 417 -12.39 22.20 -26.11
N LYS A 418 -12.00 21.03 -26.63
CA LYS A 418 -10.93 20.87 -27.60
C LYS A 418 -11.42 19.98 -28.74
N ASP A 419 -11.29 20.44 -29.97
CA ASP A 419 -11.67 19.72 -31.20
C ASP A 419 -13.09 19.11 -31.13
N GLY A 420 -14.05 19.89 -30.58
CA GLY A 420 -15.44 19.46 -30.44
C GLY A 420 -15.72 18.45 -29.31
N SER A 421 -14.72 18.14 -28.47
CA SER A 421 -14.87 17.22 -27.34
C SER A 421 -14.47 17.90 -26.02
N LEU A 422 -15.19 17.58 -24.95
CA LEU A 422 -14.79 18.00 -23.60
C LEU A 422 -13.53 17.26 -23.16
N THR A 423 -12.66 17.95 -22.45
CA THR A 423 -11.46 17.40 -21.82
C THR A 423 -11.47 17.79 -20.35
N LEU A 424 -11.30 16.83 -19.45
CA LEU A 424 -11.13 17.04 -18.01
C LEU A 424 -9.65 16.98 -17.66
N SER A 425 -9.16 17.98 -16.96
CA SER A 425 -7.84 18.00 -16.33
C SER A 425 -7.99 18.18 -14.83
N TRP A 426 -7.39 17.30 -14.06
CA TRP A 426 -7.36 17.34 -12.61
C TRP A 426 -6.04 16.78 -12.08
N SER A 427 -5.36 17.52 -11.18
CA SER A 427 -4.01 17.17 -10.70
C SER A 427 -3.06 16.95 -11.88
N THR A 428 -2.44 15.79 -12.01
CA THR A 428 -1.58 15.42 -13.15
C THR A 428 -2.32 14.64 -14.24
N PHE A 429 -3.59 14.36 -14.07
CA PHE A 429 -4.39 13.54 -14.98
C PHE A 429 -5.13 14.42 -15.99
N THR A 430 -5.22 13.94 -17.22
CA THR A 430 -5.98 14.61 -18.29
C THR A 430 -6.59 13.56 -19.22
N GLY A 431 -7.90 13.67 -19.46
CA GLY A 431 -8.62 12.75 -20.32
C GLY A 431 -9.72 13.43 -21.13
N SER A 432 -9.89 13.02 -22.40
CA SER A 432 -11.06 13.41 -23.19
C SER A 432 -12.31 12.73 -22.65
N LEU A 433 -13.44 13.46 -22.66
CA LEU A 433 -14.73 12.99 -22.14
C LEU A 433 -15.62 12.50 -23.27
N LYS A 434 -15.92 11.21 -23.28
CA LYS A 434 -16.91 10.61 -24.17
C LYS A 434 -18.28 10.65 -23.52
N HIS A 435 -19.29 11.20 -24.21
CA HIS A 435 -20.67 11.19 -23.74
C HIS A 435 -21.16 9.76 -23.49
N TRP A 436 -21.75 9.54 -22.31
CA TRP A 436 -22.32 8.25 -21.92
C TRP A 436 -23.85 8.27 -21.99
N GLN A 437 -24.47 9.14 -21.21
CA GLN A 437 -25.92 9.40 -21.24
C GLN A 437 -26.22 10.71 -20.51
N ASP A 438 -27.25 11.45 -20.91
CA ASP A 438 -27.63 12.74 -20.30
C ASP A 438 -26.39 13.62 -20.02
N ASP A 439 -26.19 14.06 -18.78
CA ASP A 439 -25.04 14.86 -18.36
C ASP A 439 -23.89 13.99 -17.77
N VAL A 440 -23.86 12.70 -18.12
CA VAL A 440 -22.82 11.75 -17.69
C VAL A 440 -21.86 11.47 -18.82
N PHE A 441 -20.57 11.55 -18.52
CA PHE A 441 -19.48 11.28 -19.44
C PHE A 441 -18.51 10.23 -18.84
N ARG A 442 -17.64 9.68 -19.67
CA ARG A 442 -16.52 8.83 -19.28
C ARG A 442 -15.22 9.40 -19.82
N ALA A 443 -14.23 9.53 -18.98
CA ALA A 443 -12.89 9.93 -19.38
C ALA A 443 -12.16 8.73 -20.04
N ASN A 444 -11.29 9.03 -21.00
CA ASN A 444 -10.42 8.03 -21.63
C ASN A 444 -9.09 7.81 -20.91
N ASP A 445 -8.82 8.56 -19.85
CA ASP A 445 -7.71 8.33 -18.94
C ASP A 445 -8.06 7.21 -17.95
N GLU A 446 -7.10 6.35 -17.60
CA GLU A 446 -7.35 5.19 -16.74
C GLU A 446 -7.86 5.60 -15.36
N GLU A 447 -7.23 6.59 -14.72
CA GLU A 447 -7.61 7.02 -13.37
C GLU A 447 -8.88 7.85 -13.37
N LEU A 448 -8.99 8.83 -14.26
CA LEU A 448 -10.20 9.64 -14.39
C LEU A 448 -11.40 8.82 -14.88
N GLY A 449 -11.17 7.75 -15.64
CA GLY A 449 -12.19 6.87 -16.19
C GLY A 449 -12.70 5.79 -15.23
N ARG A 450 -12.08 5.59 -14.07
CA ARG A 450 -12.53 4.60 -13.06
C ARG A 450 -13.94 4.89 -12.56
N THR A 451 -14.30 6.17 -12.47
CA THR A 451 -15.65 6.62 -12.10
C THR A 451 -16.26 7.46 -13.21
N PRO A 452 -17.62 7.48 -13.35
CA PRO A 452 -18.26 8.38 -14.31
C PRO A 452 -18.00 9.85 -13.93
N VAL A 453 -17.89 10.69 -14.95
CA VAL A 453 -17.86 12.15 -14.83
C VAL A 453 -19.30 12.64 -14.99
N ILE A 454 -19.87 13.25 -13.94
CA ILE A 454 -21.27 13.66 -13.88
C ILE A 454 -21.35 15.17 -13.73
N PHE A 455 -21.96 15.88 -14.68
CA PHE A 455 -22.25 17.28 -14.50
C PHE A 455 -23.63 17.46 -13.85
N HIS A 456 -23.71 18.38 -12.89
CA HIS A 456 -24.92 18.74 -12.21
C HIS A 456 -25.41 20.08 -12.78
N VAL A 457 -26.52 20.01 -13.53
CA VAL A 457 -27.11 21.18 -14.18
C VAL A 457 -28.20 21.74 -13.28
N GLU A 458 -28.07 23.03 -12.92
CA GLU A 458 -29.03 23.77 -12.11
C GLU A 458 -29.35 25.08 -12.81
N GLN A 459 -30.64 25.40 -12.97
CA GLN A 459 -31.12 26.64 -13.62
C GLN A 459 -30.48 26.91 -15.00
N GLY A 460 -30.30 25.83 -15.80
CA GLY A 460 -29.72 25.95 -17.14
C GLY A 460 -28.21 26.19 -17.19
N LYS A 461 -27.48 25.93 -16.09
CA LYS A 461 -26.02 26.07 -16.01
C LYS A 461 -25.40 24.84 -15.35
N SER A 462 -24.18 24.48 -15.75
CA SER A 462 -23.43 23.46 -15.06
C SER A 462 -22.93 24.03 -13.73
N ALA A 463 -23.59 23.66 -12.62
CA ALA A 463 -23.30 24.19 -11.28
C ALA A 463 -22.20 23.41 -10.55
N ALA A 464 -22.07 22.12 -10.82
CA ALA A 464 -21.06 21.26 -10.19
C ALA A 464 -20.67 20.10 -11.13
N LEU A 465 -19.55 19.45 -10.78
CA LEU A 465 -18.99 18.29 -11.46
C LEU A 465 -18.68 17.23 -10.41
N THR A 466 -19.15 16.01 -10.59
CA THR A 466 -18.63 14.84 -9.86
C THR A 466 -17.60 14.13 -10.75
N ALA A 467 -16.37 14.04 -10.28
CA ALA A 467 -15.27 13.32 -10.91
C ALA A 467 -14.40 12.69 -9.81
N VAL A 468 -13.69 11.61 -10.12
CA VAL A 468 -12.84 10.87 -9.16
C VAL A 468 -13.56 10.56 -7.83
N GLY A 469 -14.86 10.27 -7.89
CA GLY A 469 -15.69 10.01 -6.72
C GLY A 469 -16.03 11.23 -5.85
N THR A 470 -15.67 12.45 -6.28
CA THR A 470 -15.80 13.68 -5.47
C THR A 470 -16.57 14.76 -6.23
N ARG A 471 -17.40 15.53 -5.51
CA ARG A 471 -18.17 16.64 -6.08
C ARG A 471 -17.37 17.96 -5.98
N PHE A 472 -17.09 18.56 -7.14
CA PHE A 472 -16.49 19.88 -7.29
C PHE A 472 -17.57 20.90 -7.61
N VAL A 473 -17.51 22.07 -7.01
CA VAL A 473 -18.46 23.19 -7.26
C VAL A 473 -17.84 24.13 -8.28
N ARG A 474 -18.63 24.59 -9.24
CA ARG A 474 -18.18 25.57 -10.26
C ARG A 474 -17.77 26.87 -9.57
N LYS A 475 -16.64 27.43 -9.99
CA LYS A 475 -16.09 28.69 -9.49
C LYS A 475 -16.83 29.88 -10.09
#